data_b44ab309ec45a9b1ad6ac4f0fe00c3f9
#
_entry.id   b44ab309ec45a9b1ad6ac4f0fe00c3f9
#
_cell.length_a   1.000
_cell.length_b   1.000
_cell.length_c   1.000
_cell.angle_alpha   90.00
_cell.angle_beta   90.00
_cell.angle_gamma   90.00
#
_symmetry.space_group_name_H-M   'P 1'
#
loop_
_entity.id
_entity.type
_entity.pdbx_description
1 polymer ?
#
loop_
_entity_poly.entity_id
_entity_poly.type
_entity_poly.pdbx_seq_one_letter_code
_entity_poly.pdbx_strand_id
1 'polypeptide(L)'
;IKELEAQPSPTMGEVFVFVDECHRTQSGRLHRVMKAIMPNAVFIGFTGTPLLKKDKATSLEVFGGYIHTYKFSEGVEDGVVLDLIYEARDIDQRLGSEDKIDTWFEAKTKGLNDWQKGELKKQWGTMQNVLSSRPRMDRVVDDIVFDFSVKPRLSNKRGNAILVASSIYEACAYFTLFQKTSFKNKCAVVTSYNPLAKDITLEETGANSETAKQFIYNAYTELLEDVEANPG
;
A
#
# COMPACT_ATOMS: atom_id res chain seq x y z
N ILE A 1 20.79 -8.74 -17.27
CA ILE A 1 20.55 -9.90 -16.36
C ILE A 1 20.53 -11.20 -17.17
N LYS A 2 19.78 -11.31 -18.28
CA LYS A 2 19.74 -12.53 -19.10
C LYS A 2 21.11 -12.92 -19.69
N GLU A 3 21.89 -11.95 -20.15
CA GLU A 3 23.25 -12.18 -20.65
C GLU A 3 24.22 -12.63 -19.55
N LEU A 4 24.15 -12.01 -18.38
CA LEU A 4 24.96 -12.37 -17.21
C LEU A 4 24.61 -13.73 -16.61
N GLU A 5 23.37 -14.20 -16.77
CA GLU A 5 22.98 -15.57 -16.42
C GLU A 5 23.53 -16.62 -17.39
N ALA A 6 23.62 -16.26 -18.68
CA ALA A 6 24.09 -17.16 -19.72
C ALA A 6 25.61 -17.35 -19.69
N GLN A 7 26.35 -16.33 -19.32
CA GLN A 7 27.83 -16.34 -19.24
C GLN A 7 28.32 -15.54 -18.05
N PRO A 8 28.28 -16.09 -16.82
CA PRO A 8 28.83 -15.43 -15.66
C PRO A 8 30.36 -15.37 -15.76
N SER A 9 30.90 -14.17 -15.81
CA SER A 9 32.34 -13.93 -15.69
C SER A 9 32.66 -13.70 -14.20
N PRO A 10 33.33 -14.65 -13.50
CA PRO A 10 33.60 -14.47 -12.09
C PRO A 10 34.55 -13.31 -11.84
N THR A 11 34.24 -12.49 -10.86
CA THR A 11 35.13 -11.40 -10.40
C THR A 11 36.35 -11.99 -9.73
N MET A 12 37.53 -11.42 -10.03
CA MET A 12 38.78 -11.78 -9.37
C MET A 12 39.03 -10.86 -8.17
N GLY A 13 39.57 -11.44 -7.06
CA GLY A 13 39.90 -10.69 -5.85
C GLY A 13 38.89 -10.84 -4.71
N GLU A 14 39.16 -10.17 -3.59
CA GLU A 14 38.27 -10.13 -2.44
C GLU A 14 37.19 -9.08 -2.69
N VAL A 15 35.91 -9.49 -2.66
CA VAL A 15 34.76 -8.64 -2.89
C VAL A 15 33.83 -8.73 -1.69
N PHE A 16 33.45 -7.55 -1.15
CA PHE A 16 32.40 -7.42 -0.13
C PHE A 16 31.18 -6.77 -0.76
N VAL A 17 30.03 -7.42 -0.64
CA VAL A 17 28.75 -6.97 -1.18
C VAL A 17 27.82 -6.59 -0.03
N PHE A 18 27.51 -5.30 0.07
CA PHE A 18 26.57 -4.78 1.04
C PHE A 18 25.18 -4.72 0.40
N VAL A 19 24.21 -5.42 1.00
CA VAL A 19 22.84 -5.53 0.50
C VAL A 19 21.90 -4.85 1.47
N ASP A 20 21.41 -3.67 1.10
CA ASP A 20 20.39 -2.95 1.85
C ASP A 20 19.01 -3.53 1.57
N GLU A 21 18.09 -3.43 2.56
CA GLU A 21 16.75 -4.02 2.51
C GLU A 21 16.76 -5.49 2.04
N CYS A 22 17.74 -6.25 2.55
CA CYS A 22 18.05 -7.59 2.07
C CYS A 22 16.88 -8.58 2.16
N HIS A 23 15.85 -8.30 2.97
CA HIS A 23 14.62 -9.08 3.06
C HIS A 23 13.82 -9.09 1.74
N ARG A 24 13.98 -8.09 0.86
CA ARG A 24 13.30 -8.01 -0.44
C ARG A 24 13.97 -8.83 -1.53
N THR A 25 15.26 -9.09 -1.40
CA THR A 25 16.10 -9.68 -2.45
C THR A 25 16.38 -11.17 -2.26
N GLN A 26 15.93 -11.77 -1.15
CA GLN A 26 16.36 -13.08 -0.66
C GLN A 26 16.01 -14.29 -1.53
N SER A 27 14.92 -14.25 -2.29
CA SER A 27 14.45 -15.41 -3.08
C SER A 27 14.45 -15.15 -4.59
N GLY A 28 15.03 -14.02 -5.01
CA GLY A 28 14.92 -13.56 -6.38
C GLY A 28 15.98 -14.14 -7.30
N ARG A 29 15.66 -14.16 -8.60
CA ARG A 29 16.58 -14.45 -9.70
C ARG A 29 17.87 -13.61 -9.61
N LEU A 30 17.73 -12.32 -9.21
CA LEU A 30 18.85 -11.41 -9.06
C LEU A 30 19.90 -11.90 -8.05
N HIS A 31 19.46 -12.37 -6.89
CA HIS A 31 20.39 -12.89 -5.87
C HIS A 31 21.20 -14.10 -6.36
N ARG A 32 20.55 -15.03 -7.07
CA ARG A 32 21.24 -16.19 -7.66
C ARG A 32 22.27 -15.77 -8.70
N VAL A 33 21.94 -14.79 -9.55
CA VAL A 33 22.86 -14.24 -10.55
C VAL A 33 24.05 -13.56 -9.88
N MET A 34 23.82 -12.76 -8.85
CA MET A 34 24.88 -12.11 -8.10
C MET A 34 25.86 -13.14 -7.50
N LYS A 35 25.35 -14.21 -6.88
CA LYS A 35 26.20 -15.29 -6.34
C LYS A 35 26.96 -16.05 -7.43
N ALA A 36 26.36 -16.22 -8.59
CA ALA A 36 27.02 -16.90 -9.71
C ALA A 36 28.18 -16.06 -10.31
N ILE A 37 28.00 -14.74 -10.36
CA ILE A 37 29.04 -13.82 -10.88
C ILE A 37 30.15 -13.57 -9.84
N MET A 38 29.80 -13.58 -8.56
CA MET A 38 30.71 -13.29 -7.44
C MET A 38 30.74 -14.47 -6.45
N PRO A 39 31.25 -15.66 -6.87
CA PRO A 39 31.19 -16.85 -6.03
C PRO A 39 32.00 -16.76 -4.75
N ASN A 40 33.06 -15.93 -4.74
CA ASN A 40 33.96 -15.74 -3.61
C ASN A 40 33.63 -14.47 -2.79
N ALA A 41 32.54 -13.74 -3.13
CA ALA A 41 32.17 -12.54 -2.40
C ALA A 41 31.57 -12.83 -1.03
N VAL A 42 31.87 -11.99 -0.07
CA VAL A 42 31.23 -11.96 1.24
C VAL A 42 29.99 -11.05 1.14
N PHE A 43 28.82 -11.62 1.35
CA PHE A 43 27.56 -10.87 1.33
C PHE A 43 27.15 -10.47 2.73
N ILE A 44 26.96 -9.17 2.95
CA ILE A 44 26.55 -8.58 4.22
C ILE A 44 25.19 -7.92 4.00
N GLY A 45 24.15 -8.44 4.66
CA GLY A 45 22.77 -7.94 4.53
C GLY A 45 22.40 -6.98 5.66
N PHE A 46 21.75 -5.87 5.31
CA PHE A 46 21.14 -4.92 6.24
C PHE A 46 19.61 -4.96 6.07
N THR A 47 18.87 -4.98 7.17
CA THR A 47 17.41 -4.90 7.14
C THR A 47 16.83 -4.51 8.49
N GLY A 48 15.85 -3.63 8.49
CA GLY A 48 15.03 -3.34 9.67
C GLY A 48 13.94 -4.40 9.93
N THR A 49 13.64 -5.27 8.96
CA THR A 49 12.55 -6.26 9.03
C THR A 49 12.97 -7.62 8.50
N PRO A 50 13.76 -8.39 9.27
CA PRO A 50 14.20 -9.72 8.83
C PRO A 50 13.00 -10.65 8.63
N LEU A 51 12.99 -11.43 7.53
CA LEU A 51 11.95 -12.39 7.25
C LEU A 51 12.08 -13.62 8.15
N LEU A 52 11.03 -13.85 8.93
CA LEU A 52 10.91 -15.02 9.83
C LEU A 52 9.91 -16.07 9.31
N LYS A 53 9.37 -15.89 8.11
CA LYS A 53 8.32 -16.79 7.57
C LYS A 53 8.90 -18.10 7.06
N LYS A 54 8.26 -19.20 7.44
CA LYS A 54 8.65 -20.58 7.06
C LYS A 54 8.65 -20.85 5.56
N ASP A 55 7.89 -20.10 4.77
CA ASP A 55 7.68 -20.33 3.34
C ASP A 55 8.72 -19.66 2.44
N LYS A 56 9.66 -18.91 3.01
CA LYS A 56 10.75 -18.25 2.28
C LYS A 56 12.03 -18.46 3.05
N ALA A 57 13.13 -18.65 2.31
CA ALA A 57 14.46 -18.70 2.90
C ALA A 57 14.62 -17.50 3.86
N THR A 58 14.97 -17.81 5.09
CA THR A 58 15.17 -16.77 6.11
C THR A 58 16.41 -15.95 5.80
N SER A 59 16.50 -14.75 6.35
CA SER A 59 17.73 -13.95 6.22
C SER A 59 18.97 -14.72 6.68
N LEU A 60 18.82 -15.58 7.69
CA LEU A 60 19.89 -16.45 8.23
C LEU A 60 20.36 -17.50 7.22
N GLU A 61 19.47 -18.08 6.43
CA GLU A 61 19.85 -19.07 5.42
C GLU A 61 20.62 -18.46 4.25
N VAL A 62 20.37 -17.20 3.95
CA VAL A 62 20.97 -16.50 2.81
C VAL A 62 22.27 -15.80 3.17
N PHE A 63 22.32 -15.12 4.31
CA PHE A 63 23.44 -14.26 4.75
C PHE A 63 24.23 -14.86 5.91
N GLY A 64 23.77 -15.95 6.54
CA GLY A 64 24.38 -16.52 7.73
C GLY A 64 23.91 -15.86 9.02
N GLY A 65 24.70 -16.00 10.09
CA GLY A 65 24.36 -15.48 11.41
C GLY A 65 24.36 -13.96 11.49
N TYR A 66 23.63 -13.43 12.48
CA TYR A 66 23.63 -11.99 12.74
C TYR A 66 25.00 -11.53 13.23
N ILE A 67 25.55 -10.51 12.60
CA ILE A 67 26.76 -9.81 13.05
C ILE A 67 26.39 -8.89 14.21
N HIS A 68 25.27 -8.16 14.08
CA HIS A 68 24.74 -7.24 15.08
C HIS A 68 23.22 -7.13 14.94
N THR A 69 22.55 -6.86 16.06
CA THR A 69 21.12 -6.53 16.09
C THR A 69 20.92 -5.27 16.95
N TYR A 70 20.06 -4.38 16.47
CA TYR A 70 19.59 -3.22 17.22
C TYR A 70 18.07 -3.20 17.17
N LYS A 71 17.44 -3.58 18.27
CA LYS A 71 15.99 -3.78 18.34
C LYS A 71 15.28 -2.45 18.56
N PHE A 72 13.99 -2.42 18.22
CA PHE A 72 13.14 -1.25 18.45
C PHE A 72 13.14 -0.81 19.93
N SER A 73 13.07 -1.77 20.86
CA SER A 73 13.13 -1.48 22.31
C SER A 73 14.42 -0.80 22.74
N GLU A 74 15.55 -1.23 22.17
CA GLU A 74 16.87 -0.60 22.44
C GLU A 74 16.90 0.83 21.90
N GLY A 75 16.31 1.06 20.70
CA GLY A 75 16.20 2.40 20.13
C GLY A 75 15.30 3.34 20.92
N VAL A 76 14.27 2.80 21.60
CA VAL A 76 13.42 3.58 22.51
C VAL A 76 14.17 3.91 23.80
N GLU A 77 14.89 2.95 24.39
CA GLU A 77 15.70 3.14 25.59
C GLU A 77 16.81 4.17 25.36
N ASP A 78 17.45 4.14 24.19
CA ASP A 78 18.49 5.10 23.79
C ASP A 78 17.92 6.48 23.39
N GLY A 79 16.60 6.63 23.34
CA GLY A 79 15.93 7.88 22.93
C GLY A 79 16.08 8.22 21.44
N VAL A 80 16.49 7.26 20.60
CA VAL A 80 16.66 7.43 19.15
C VAL A 80 15.33 7.40 18.42
N VAL A 81 14.38 6.58 18.89
CA VAL A 81 13.02 6.46 18.38
C VAL A 81 11.99 6.67 19.49
N LEU A 82 10.82 7.15 19.12
CA LEU A 82 9.71 7.25 20.07
C LEU A 82 9.02 5.91 20.20
N ASP A 83 8.49 5.64 21.39
CA ASP A 83 7.68 4.46 21.63
C ASP A 83 6.39 4.46 20.80
N LEU A 84 5.93 3.26 20.44
CA LEU A 84 4.71 3.07 19.68
C LEU A 84 3.50 3.01 20.62
N ILE A 85 2.51 3.84 20.32
CA ILE A 85 1.19 3.76 20.96
C ILE A 85 0.24 3.17 19.93
N TYR A 86 -0.24 1.96 20.17
CA TYR A 86 -1.22 1.28 19.34
C TYR A 86 -2.64 1.57 19.86
N GLU A 87 -3.50 2.05 18.97
CA GLU A 87 -4.90 2.31 19.23
C GLU A 87 -5.76 1.59 18.19
N ALA A 88 -6.50 0.57 18.65
CA ALA A 88 -7.47 -0.10 17.82
C ALA A 88 -8.82 0.63 17.90
N ARG A 89 -9.44 0.87 16.75
CA ARG A 89 -10.75 1.50 16.66
C ARG A 89 -11.69 0.67 15.80
N ASP A 90 -12.83 0.36 16.35
CA ASP A 90 -13.91 -0.27 15.60
C ASP A 90 -14.75 0.81 14.92
N ILE A 91 -14.95 0.66 13.61
CA ILE A 91 -15.86 1.50 12.85
C ILE A 91 -17.14 0.69 12.65
N ASP A 92 -18.19 1.08 13.35
CA ASP A 92 -19.51 0.46 13.24
C ASP A 92 -20.03 0.59 11.79
N GLN A 93 -20.09 -0.52 11.10
CA GLN A 93 -20.62 -0.63 9.74
C GLN A 93 -22.04 -1.14 9.81
N ARG A 94 -22.99 -0.24 9.93
CA ARG A 94 -24.39 -0.61 9.69
C ARG A 94 -24.63 -0.60 8.19
N LEU A 95 -24.87 -1.77 7.62
CA LEU A 95 -25.51 -1.88 6.32
C LEU A 95 -26.90 -1.24 6.45
N GLY A 96 -27.07 -0.07 5.86
CA GLY A 96 -28.26 0.77 6.08
C GLY A 96 -29.59 0.17 5.60
N SER A 97 -29.57 -0.94 4.85
CA SER A 97 -30.74 -1.73 4.45
C SER A 97 -30.28 -2.94 3.67
N GLU A 98 -30.15 -4.09 4.31
CA GLU A 98 -29.91 -5.38 3.63
C GLU A 98 -30.99 -5.65 2.57
N ASP A 99 -32.25 -5.43 2.89
CA ASP A 99 -33.37 -5.60 1.97
C ASP A 99 -33.28 -4.78 0.68
N LYS A 100 -32.74 -3.56 0.75
CA LYS A 100 -32.55 -2.72 -0.44
C LYS A 100 -31.39 -3.19 -1.30
N ILE A 101 -30.33 -3.71 -0.68
CA ILE A 101 -29.18 -4.28 -1.38
C ILE A 101 -29.59 -5.55 -2.11
N ASP A 102 -30.32 -6.44 -1.45
CA ASP A 102 -30.82 -7.67 -2.06
C ASP A 102 -31.81 -7.37 -3.18
N THR A 103 -32.76 -6.46 -2.96
CA THR A 103 -33.70 -6.03 -4.01
C THR A 103 -32.97 -5.42 -5.21
N TRP A 104 -31.99 -4.57 -4.98
CA TRP A 104 -31.19 -3.98 -6.05
C TRP A 104 -30.37 -5.05 -6.79
N PHE A 105 -29.74 -5.98 -6.05
CA PHE A 105 -28.96 -7.07 -6.64
C PHE A 105 -29.84 -7.95 -7.53
N GLU A 106 -31.02 -8.38 -7.04
CA GLU A 106 -31.95 -9.17 -7.83
C GLU A 106 -32.46 -8.44 -9.09
N ALA A 107 -32.72 -7.14 -8.98
CA ALA A 107 -33.11 -6.32 -10.13
C ALA A 107 -31.98 -6.21 -11.18
N LYS A 108 -30.76 -6.05 -10.76
CA LYS A 108 -29.59 -5.92 -11.66
C LYS A 108 -29.10 -7.24 -12.24
N THR A 109 -29.33 -8.34 -11.55
CA THR A 109 -28.94 -9.69 -11.99
C THR A 109 -30.09 -10.47 -12.63
N LYS A 110 -31.16 -9.78 -12.98
CA LYS A 110 -32.31 -10.37 -13.67
C LYS A 110 -31.87 -10.95 -15.02
N GLY A 111 -32.02 -12.27 -15.18
CA GLY A 111 -31.56 -13.00 -16.37
C GLY A 111 -30.27 -13.78 -16.21
N LEU A 112 -29.57 -13.64 -15.09
CA LEU A 112 -28.43 -14.49 -14.74
C LEU A 112 -28.89 -15.75 -14.00
N ASN A 113 -28.18 -16.86 -14.19
CA ASN A 113 -28.42 -18.08 -13.44
C ASN A 113 -27.80 -18.00 -12.02
N ASP A 114 -28.18 -18.94 -11.15
CA ASP A 114 -27.76 -18.93 -9.74
C ASP A 114 -26.23 -19.04 -9.57
N TRP A 115 -25.54 -19.75 -10.47
CA TRP A 115 -24.09 -19.84 -10.45
C TRP A 115 -23.44 -18.49 -10.77
N GLN A 116 -23.92 -17.81 -11.82
CA GLN A 116 -23.43 -16.48 -12.19
C GLN A 116 -23.72 -15.43 -11.10
N LYS A 117 -24.90 -15.50 -10.48
CA LYS A 117 -25.23 -14.66 -9.32
C LYS A 117 -24.32 -14.95 -8.14
N GLY A 118 -23.99 -16.21 -7.89
CA GLY A 118 -23.05 -16.63 -6.84
C GLY A 118 -21.64 -16.09 -7.06
N GLU A 119 -21.13 -16.13 -8.29
CA GLU A 119 -19.83 -15.58 -8.64
C GLU A 119 -19.79 -14.04 -8.48
N LEU A 120 -20.84 -13.34 -8.90
CA LEU A 120 -20.97 -11.90 -8.68
C LEU A 120 -21.02 -11.53 -7.20
N LYS A 121 -21.79 -12.28 -6.38
CA LYS A 121 -21.81 -12.07 -4.92
C LYS A 121 -20.43 -12.26 -4.29
N LYS A 122 -19.65 -13.24 -4.73
CA LYS A 122 -18.27 -13.44 -4.27
C LYS A 122 -17.36 -12.24 -4.63
N GLN A 123 -17.48 -11.73 -5.86
CA GLN A 123 -16.68 -10.59 -6.30
C GLN A 123 -17.07 -9.29 -5.56
N TRP A 124 -18.33 -9.04 -5.35
CA TRP A 124 -18.83 -7.80 -4.73
C TRP A 124 -18.85 -7.84 -3.19
N GLY A 125 -19.00 -9.03 -2.61
CA GLY A 125 -19.00 -9.25 -1.16
C GLY A 125 -17.63 -9.41 -0.55
N THR A 126 -16.54 -9.04 -1.26
CA THR A 126 -15.20 -9.13 -0.68
C THR A 126 -15.04 -8.13 0.48
N MET A 127 -14.25 -8.52 1.49
CA MET A 127 -13.91 -7.64 2.61
C MET A 127 -13.38 -6.29 2.10
N GLN A 128 -12.64 -6.26 0.99
CA GLN A 128 -12.12 -5.05 0.37
C GLN A 128 -13.23 -4.09 -0.06
N ASN A 129 -14.30 -4.58 -0.69
CA ASN A 129 -15.42 -3.72 -1.11
C ASN A 129 -16.20 -3.18 0.10
N VAL A 130 -16.30 -3.96 1.18
CA VAL A 130 -16.91 -3.50 2.44
C VAL A 130 -16.04 -2.43 3.09
N LEU A 131 -14.73 -2.62 3.10
CA LEU A 131 -13.78 -1.65 3.66
C LEU A 131 -13.75 -0.35 2.86
N SER A 132 -13.94 -0.40 1.55
CA SER A 132 -13.97 0.76 0.64
C SER A 132 -15.35 1.41 0.53
N SER A 133 -16.31 1.02 1.38
CA SER A 133 -17.64 1.63 1.36
C SER A 133 -17.60 3.11 1.76
N ARG A 134 -18.32 3.96 1.03
CA ARG A 134 -18.33 5.41 1.26
C ARG A 134 -18.67 5.81 2.69
N PRO A 135 -19.72 5.25 3.34
CA PRO A 135 -20.05 5.63 4.71
C PRO A 135 -18.96 5.30 5.72
N ARG A 136 -18.19 4.21 5.47
CA ARG A 136 -17.05 3.86 6.31
C ARG A 136 -15.91 4.86 6.12
N MET A 137 -15.62 5.20 4.87
CA MET A 137 -14.54 6.13 4.54
C MET A 137 -14.82 7.52 5.11
N ASP A 138 -16.06 8.00 5.03
CA ASP A 138 -16.47 9.28 5.63
C ASP A 138 -16.19 9.27 7.15
N ARG A 139 -16.55 8.21 7.87
CA ARG A 139 -16.27 8.08 9.32
C ARG A 139 -14.77 8.04 9.64
N VAL A 140 -13.98 7.32 8.84
CA VAL A 140 -12.51 7.30 9.00
C VAL A 140 -11.94 8.70 8.85
N VAL A 141 -12.40 9.46 7.86
CA VAL A 141 -11.96 10.85 7.62
C VAL A 141 -12.35 11.74 8.79
N ASP A 142 -13.59 11.67 9.26
CA ASP A 142 -14.08 12.46 10.39
C ASP A 142 -13.28 12.16 11.66
N ASP A 143 -12.98 10.88 11.92
CA ASP A 143 -12.21 10.43 13.06
C ASP A 143 -10.76 10.94 13.02
N ILE A 144 -10.11 10.89 11.85
CA ILE A 144 -8.77 11.44 11.66
C ILE A 144 -8.77 12.97 11.86
N VAL A 145 -9.73 13.67 11.26
CA VAL A 145 -9.87 15.14 11.42
C VAL A 145 -10.07 15.51 12.89
N PHE A 146 -10.88 14.74 13.60
CA PHE A 146 -11.10 14.92 15.04
C PHE A 146 -9.81 14.70 15.84
N ASP A 147 -9.06 13.62 15.55
CA ASP A 147 -7.79 13.36 16.21
C ASP A 147 -6.79 14.50 16.08
N PHE A 148 -6.71 15.11 14.90
CA PHE A 148 -5.85 16.27 14.67
C PHE A 148 -6.30 17.50 15.46
N SER A 149 -7.55 17.58 15.88
CA SER A 149 -8.06 18.69 16.70
C SER A 149 -7.79 18.49 18.20
N VAL A 150 -7.75 17.24 18.68
CA VAL A 150 -7.74 16.93 20.12
C VAL A 150 -6.43 16.34 20.62
N LYS A 151 -5.73 15.54 19.79
CA LYS A 151 -4.49 14.88 20.23
C LYS A 151 -3.32 15.85 20.26
N PRO A 152 -2.64 16.05 21.40
CA PRO A 152 -1.57 17.06 21.54
C PRO A 152 -0.46 16.95 20.50
N ARG A 153 -0.13 15.72 20.08
CA ARG A 153 0.91 15.46 19.07
C ARG A 153 0.52 15.90 17.65
N LEU A 154 -0.77 15.99 17.37
CA LEU A 154 -1.32 16.34 16.07
C LEU A 154 -1.82 17.81 16.05
N SER A 155 -2.46 18.27 17.13
CA SER A 155 -3.07 19.58 17.23
C SER A 155 -2.08 20.74 17.30
N ASN A 156 -0.80 20.49 17.60
CA ASN A 156 0.26 21.50 17.67
C ASN A 156 0.79 21.97 16.29
N LYS A 157 0.15 21.57 15.19
CA LYS A 157 0.51 21.85 13.80
C LYS A 157 1.86 21.26 13.34
N ARG A 158 2.48 20.40 14.12
CA ARG A 158 3.72 19.68 13.77
C ARG A 158 3.50 18.20 13.46
N GLY A 159 2.31 17.69 13.79
CA GLY A 159 1.95 16.31 13.52
C GLY A 159 1.69 16.08 12.03
N ASN A 160 2.12 14.95 11.53
CA ASN A 160 1.73 14.40 10.24
C ASN A 160 1.15 12.99 10.41
N ALA A 161 0.50 12.49 9.40
CA ALA A 161 -0.07 11.15 9.39
C ALA A 161 0.07 10.49 8.01
N ILE A 162 0.14 9.19 8.02
CA ILE A 162 0.10 8.37 6.81
C ILE A 162 -1.13 7.46 6.91
N LEU A 163 -2.08 7.65 5.99
CA LEU A 163 -3.22 6.77 5.83
C LEU A 163 -2.89 5.73 4.75
N VAL A 164 -2.80 4.47 5.17
CA VAL A 164 -2.55 3.35 4.25
C VAL A 164 -3.89 2.81 3.77
N ALA A 165 -4.15 2.97 2.48
CA ALA A 165 -5.34 2.46 1.80
C ALA A 165 -5.11 1.04 1.26
N SER A 166 -6.19 0.28 1.05
CA SER A 166 -6.13 -1.07 0.51
C SER A 166 -5.94 -1.11 -1.01
N SER A 167 -6.22 0.00 -1.69
CA SER A 167 -6.09 0.15 -3.14
C SER A 167 -5.82 1.60 -3.54
N ILE A 168 -5.36 1.81 -4.78
CA ILE A 168 -5.15 3.15 -5.34
C ILE A 168 -6.48 3.90 -5.44
N TYR A 169 -7.56 3.21 -5.83
CA TYR A 169 -8.90 3.79 -5.86
C TYR A 169 -9.32 4.33 -4.48
N GLU A 170 -9.13 3.53 -3.44
CA GLU A 170 -9.44 3.92 -2.07
C GLU A 170 -8.58 5.11 -1.60
N ALA A 171 -7.28 5.13 -1.94
CA ALA A 171 -6.41 6.27 -1.64
C ALA A 171 -6.90 7.57 -2.29
N CYS A 172 -7.26 7.52 -3.57
CA CYS A 172 -7.84 8.65 -4.30
C CYS A 172 -9.19 9.09 -3.72
N ALA A 173 -10.02 8.13 -3.30
CA ALA A 173 -11.31 8.42 -2.69
C ALA A 173 -11.14 9.11 -1.31
N TYR A 174 -10.20 8.66 -0.48
CA TYR A 174 -9.85 9.37 0.76
C TYR A 174 -9.33 10.77 0.49
N PHE A 175 -8.43 10.94 -0.50
CA PHE A 175 -7.95 12.25 -0.89
C PHE A 175 -9.11 13.20 -1.23
N THR A 176 -10.04 12.76 -2.10
CA THR A 176 -11.23 13.56 -2.46
C THR A 176 -12.11 13.89 -1.25
N LEU A 177 -12.19 12.99 -0.25
CA LEU A 177 -12.91 13.24 0.99
C LEU A 177 -12.21 14.30 1.84
N PHE A 178 -10.90 14.20 2.02
CA PHE A 178 -10.12 15.17 2.78
C PHE A 178 -10.17 16.57 2.17
N GLN A 179 -10.25 16.71 0.83
CA GLN A 179 -10.43 18.02 0.17
C GLN A 179 -11.72 18.72 0.57
N LYS A 180 -12.69 18.02 1.17
CA LYS A 180 -13.95 18.59 1.68
C LYS A 180 -13.90 18.96 3.16
N THR A 181 -12.75 18.80 3.80
CA THR A 181 -12.53 19.05 5.23
C THR A 181 -11.56 20.22 5.45
N SER A 182 -11.19 20.46 6.72
CA SER A 182 -10.09 21.37 7.10
C SER A 182 -8.71 20.94 6.60
N PHE A 183 -8.60 19.76 5.99
CA PHE A 183 -7.39 19.23 5.38
C PHE A 183 -7.28 19.53 3.87
N LYS A 184 -8.18 20.35 3.34
CA LYS A 184 -8.06 20.83 1.96
C LYS A 184 -6.65 21.39 1.72
N ASN A 185 -5.98 20.94 0.66
CA ASN A 185 -4.62 21.33 0.28
C ASN A 185 -3.54 20.99 1.34
N LYS A 186 -3.80 20.03 2.24
CA LYS A 186 -2.85 19.58 3.27
C LYS A 186 -2.56 18.10 3.21
N CYS A 187 -3.06 17.39 2.21
CA CYS A 187 -2.84 15.97 2.01
C CYS A 187 -2.53 15.69 0.55
N ALA A 188 -1.82 14.60 0.31
CA ALA A 188 -1.47 14.13 -1.02
C ALA A 188 -1.59 12.60 -1.10
N VAL A 189 -1.71 12.08 -2.31
CA VAL A 189 -1.64 10.63 -2.58
C VAL A 189 -0.23 10.27 -2.99
N VAL A 190 0.34 9.26 -2.34
CA VAL A 190 1.65 8.69 -2.70
C VAL A 190 1.43 7.28 -3.24
N THR A 191 1.80 7.05 -4.48
CA THR A 191 1.67 5.75 -5.15
C THR A 191 2.80 5.53 -6.14
N SER A 192 3.15 4.26 -6.39
CA SER A 192 4.07 3.89 -7.47
C SER A 192 3.37 3.76 -8.83
N TYR A 193 2.06 3.87 -8.87
CA TYR A 193 1.27 3.84 -10.09
C TYR A 193 1.28 5.23 -10.75
N ASN A 194 1.56 5.24 -12.07
CA ASN A 194 1.47 6.44 -12.88
C ASN A 194 0.36 6.22 -13.92
N PRO A 195 -0.84 6.78 -13.72
CA PRO A 195 -1.94 6.60 -14.65
C PRO A 195 -1.66 7.27 -15.97
N LEU A 196 -1.88 6.55 -17.07
CA LEU A 196 -1.70 7.03 -18.43
C LEU A 196 -3.06 7.23 -19.09
N ALA A 197 -3.18 8.27 -19.93
CA ALA A 197 -4.42 8.56 -20.66
C ALA A 197 -4.93 7.36 -21.48
N LYS A 198 -4.04 6.52 -22.02
CA LYS A 198 -4.40 5.29 -22.72
C LYS A 198 -5.12 4.25 -21.86
N ASP A 199 -4.91 4.28 -20.54
CA ASP A 199 -5.52 3.29 -19.63
C ASP A 199 -7.03 3.52 -19.50
N ILE A 200 -7.51 4.76 -19.69
CA ILE A 200 -8.93 5.11 -19.62
C ILE A 200 -9.65 4.99 -20.95
N THR A 201 -8.94 5.12 -22.08
CA THR A 201 -9.57 5.05 -23.42
C THR A 201 -10.01 3.65 -23.82
N LEU A 202 -9.50 2.61 -23.15
CA LEU A 202 -9.82 1.20 -23.38
C LEU A 202 -10.90 0.65 -22.43
N GLU A 203 -11.40 1.47 -21.52
CA GLU A 203 -12.35 1.04 -20.51
C GLU A 203 -13.78 1.46 -20.89
N GLU A 204 -14.69 0.47 -20.93
CA GLU A 204 -16.10 0.73 -21.15
C GLU A 204 -16.76 1.23 -19.85
N THR A 205 -17.46 2.36 -19.91
CA THR A 205 -18.14 2.95 -18.76
C THR A 205 -19.48 2.27 -18.45
N GLY A 206 -20.05 1.56 -19.43
CA GLY A 206 -21.38 0.98 -19.31
C GLY A 206 -22.44 2.01 -18.90
N ALA A 207 -23.19 1.73 -17.84
CA ALA A 207 -24.18 2.65 -17.27
C ALA A 207 -23.61 3.68 -16.29
N ASN A 208 -22.34 3.59 -15.94
CA ASN A 208 -21.67 4.51 -15.02
C ASN A 208 -21.08 5.69 -15.79
N SER A 209 -21.13 6.87 -15.17
CA SER A 209 -20.55 8.08 -15.75
C SER A 209 -19.02 8.09 -15.69
N GLU A 210 -18.42 7.31 -14.81
CA GLU A 210 -16.99 7.24 -14.57
C GLU A 210 -16.60 5.83 -14.13
N THR A 211 -15.55 5.28 -14.71
CA THR A 211 -14.96 4.02 -14.25
C THR A 211 -13.98 4.25 -13.11
N ALA A 212 -13.58 3.17 -12.43
CA ALA A 212 -12.57 3.25 -11.37
C ALA A 212 -11.23 3.82 -11.87
N LYS A 213 -10.82 3.49 -13.10
CA LYS A 213 -9.58 4.01 -13.68
C LYS A 213 -9.68 5.48 -14.05
N GLN A 214 -10.81 5.91 -14.61
CA GLN A 214 -11.08 7.33 -14.90
C GLN A 214 -11.04 8.15 -13.60
N PHE A 215 -11.67 7.66 -12.54
CA PHE A 215 -11.64 8.31 -11.23
C PHE A 215 -10.22 8.47 -10.71
N ILE A 216 -9.39 7.40 -10.74
CA ILE A 216 -7.99 7.45 -10.32
C ILE A 216 -7.20 8.47 -11.17
N TYR A 217 -7.40 8.44 -12.48
CA TYR A 217 -6.73 9.36 -13.41
C TYR A 217 -7.08 10.82 -13.09
N ASN A 218 -8.35 11.12 -12.95
CA ASN A 218 -8.83 12.48 -12.68
C ASN A 218 -8.30 12.99 -11.32
N ALA A 219 -8.41 12.19 -10.26
CA ALA A 219 -7.92 12.55 -8.93
C ALA A 219 -6.39 12.76 -8.91
N TYR A 220 -5.64 11.96 -9.67
CA TYR A 220 -4.19 12.09 -9.74
C TYR A 220 -3.75 13.30 -10.57
N THR A 221 -4.47 13.62 -11.65
CA THR A 221 -4.22 14.82 -12.46
C THR A 221 -4.49 16.08 -11.65
N GLU A 222 -5.61 16.14 -10.94
CA GLU A 222 -5.92 17.26 -10.02
C GLU A 222 -4.82 17.46 -8.96
N LEU A 223 -4.31 16.37 -8.39
CA LEU A 223 -3.20 16.44 -7.43
C LEU A 223 -1.92 17.02 -8.06
N LEU A 224 -1.57 16.60 -9.27
CA LEU A 224 -0.37 17.09 -9.95
C LEU A 224 -0.46 18.57 -10.29
N GLU A 225 -1.64 19.04 -10.74
CA GLU A 225 -1.90 20.46 -11.00
C GLU A 225 -1.73 21.28 -9.72
N ASP A 226 -2.23 20.78 -8.57
CA ASP A 226 -2.05 21.44 -7.28
C ASP A 226 -0.57 21.51 -6.84
N VAL A 227 0.21 20.47 -7.08
CA VAL A 227 1.64 20.42 -6.75
C VAL A 227 2.45 21.34 -7.65
N GLU A 228 2.13 21.42 -8.94
CA GLU A 228 2.78 22.35 -9.88
C GLU A 228 2.46 23.80 -9.58
N ALA A 229 1.23 24.09 -9.16
CA ALA A 229 0.79 25.44 -8.77
C ALA A 229 1.39 25.92 -7.43
N ASN A 230 1.73 25.00 -6.54
CA ASN A 230 2.26 25.28 -5.20
C ASN A 230 3.54 24.45 -4.93
N PRO A 231 4.65 24.70 -5.63
CA PRO A 231 5.92 24.08 -5.31
C PRO A 231 6.40 24.59 -3.95
N GLY A 232 6.26 23.75 -2.90
CA GLY A 232 6.48 24.07 -1.49
C GLY A 232 7.85 24.63 -1.13
#